data_c38994381353178539f667dc829f1ed9
#
_entry.id   c38994381353178539f667dc829f1ed9
#
_cell.length_a   1.000
_cell.length_b   1.000
_cell.length_c   1.000
_cell.angle_alpha   90.00
_cell.angle_beta   90.00
_cell.angle_gamma   90.00
#
_symmetry.space_group_name_H-M   'P 1'
#
loop_
_entity.id
_entity.type
_entity.pdbx_description
1 polymer ?
#
loop_
_entity_poly.entity_id
_entity_poly.type
_entity_poly.pdbx_seq_one_letter_code
_entity_poly.pdbx_strand_id
1 'polypeptide(L)'
;MIKRIMKPVLLFGMALMIPCYLFTSGNVLFSPWPLYNRNRLVLAVLTAAFTLLMLYLLRTVDRHEDFLKKHDRRIVLLAAVFYFAVQMLMAHALRFTPKTDAEQCFTAAQLLCDTGTFGTNERSFVYFTRYPHNLGMVYLLAAIFKFFGLFGWTDRFMQAALVCTLLFTPGLICAARAVRRMGGVKAQARMLILFGSSLPLLYCTSELYTDVFSVSFPMVIVYCCLRVREAEGRRGRIGWSVLFGLLTFIGAQIRFPAVIAAIACLIALLFEKRGRALLCAGCALTLAFVLCGGAMDSYTHRHLSEEDIAKYELPKLHYIAMGLPIHEDQGYGQYGDGGWLIFTTSFEDTAERDRALLDEIIDRVYYLRYPNRLLNLLSRKNLSTFGTGTFMLNEIIQADKPDADNIVKQFIFGRGRFSRAYYQVSTALFAAQMIIAVFACAQAVRRKNVTAAPLYIALVGVFLFLSIWETRGRYFFQYVPLLLCAGAMLERPAKKQKP
;
A
#
# COMPACT_ATOMS: atom_id res chain seq x y z
N MET A 1 -10.55 36.06 -6.90
CA MET A 1 -11.44 34.90 -7.23
C MET A 1 -10.75 33.57 -6.97
N ILE A 2 -9.62 33.26 -7.56
CA ILE A 2 -8.88 31.97 -7.40
C ILE A 2 -8.58 31.61 -5.91
N LYS A 3 -8.24 32.60 -5.07
CA LYS A 3 -7.95 32.37 -3.64
C LYS A 3 -9.14 31.81 -2.84
N ARG A 4 -10.38 32.11 -3.22
CA ARG A 4 -11.60 31.64 -2.54
C ARG A 4 -11.99 30.22 -2.91
N ILE A 5 -11.55 29.71 -4.08
CA ILE A 5 -11.97 28.42 -4.64
C ILE A 5 -11.05 27.28 -4.17
N MET A 6 -9.76 27.54 -3.85
CA MET A 6 -8.78 26.48 -3.60
C MET A 6 -9.10 25.61 -2.38
N LYS A 7 -9.51 26.22 -1.25
CA LYS A 7 -9.87 25.44 -0.05
C LYS A 7 -11.12 24.59 -0.24
N PRO A 8 -12.22 25.08 -0.86
CA PRO A 8 -13.36 24.25 -1.22
C PRO A 8 -13.01 23.07 -2.12
N VAL A 9 -12.15 23.25 -3.14
CA VAL A 9 -11.72 22.17 -4.04
C VAL A 9 -10.93 21.10 -3.26
N LEU A 10 -10.03 21.52 -2.38
CA LEU A 10 -9.28 20.57 -1.54
C LEU A 10 -10.22 19.79 -0.60
N LEU A 11 -11.19 20.45 0.01
CA LEU A 11 -12.22 19.82 0.84
C LEU A 11 -13.09 18.85 0.03
N PHE A 12 -13.43 19.20 -1.20
CA PHE A 12 -14.17 18.31 -2.10
C PHE A 12 -13.34 17.06 -2.43
N GLY A 13 -12.05 17.21 -2.79
CA GLY A 13 -11.15 16.08 -3.02
C GLY A 13 -11.03 15.15 -1.80
N MET A 14 -10.93 15.72 -0.59
CA MET A 14 -10.98 14.92 0.64
C MET A 14 -12.33 14.23 0.84
N ALA A 15 -13.44 14.92 0.56
CA ALA A 15 -14.79 14.40 0.75
C ALA A 15 -15.09 13.18 -0.13
N LEU A 16 -14.44 13.04 -1.29
CA LEU A 16 -14.56 11.86 -2.15
C LEU A 16 -14.17 10.55 -1.44
N MET A 17 -13.31 10.61 -0.42
CA MET A 17 -13.00 9.43 0.39
C MET A 17 -14.26 8.84 1.05
N ILE A 18 -15.21 9.67 1.46
CA ILE A 18 -16.41 9.22 2.18
C ILE A 18 -17.23 8.22 1.34
N PRO A 19 -17.74 8.57 0.15
CA PRO A 19 -18.50 7.62 -0.67
C PRO A 19 -17.65 6.42 -1.11
N CYS A 20 -16.37 6.61 -1.45
CA CYS A 20 -15.49 5.51 -1.86
C CYS A 20 -15.37 4.44 -0.77
N TYR A 21 -15.06 4.82 0.45
CA TYR A 21 -14.83 3.87 1.54
C TYR A 21 -16.10 3.43 2.28
N LEU A 22 -17.20 4.18 2.21
CA LEU A 22 -18.54 3.68 2.59
C LEU A 22 -19.00 2.58 1.63
N PHE A 23 -18.88 2.80 0.33
CA PHE A 23 -19.17 1.79 -0.68
C PHE A 23 -18.31 0.54 -0.47
N THR A 24 -17.01 0.72 -0.22
CA THR A 24 -16.09 -0.37 0.09
C THR A 24 -16.51 -1.15 1.34
N SER A 25 -16.79 -0.45 2.45
CA SER A 25 -17.24 -1.09 3.70
C SER A 25 -18.55 -1.85 3.51
N GLY A 26 -19.49 -1.29 2.75
CA GLY A 26 -20.75 -1.95 2.39
C GLY A 26 -20.53 -3.23 1.60
N ASN A 27 -19.65 -3.21 0.60
CA ASN A 27 -19.30 -4.40 -0.18
C ASN A 27 -18.60 -5.47 0.67
N VAL A 28 -17.66 -5.07 1.53
CA VAL A 28 -16.98 -5.99 2.44
C VAL A 28 -17.98 -6.72 3.35
N LEU A 29 -18.98 -6.02 3.87
CA LEU A 29 -19.95 -6.56 4.83
C LEU A 29 -21.11 -7.32 4.16
N PHE A 30 -21.63 -6.82 3.04
CA PHE A 30 -22.95 -7.23 2.53
C PHE A 30 -22.95 -7.76 1.10
N SER A 31 -21.82 -7.74 0.36
CA SER A 31 -21.79 -8.23 -1.03
C SER A 31 -22.30 -9.67 -1.16
N PRO A 32 -23.15 -9.97 -2.13
CA PRO A 32 -23.62 -11.32 -2.40
C PRO A 32 -22.54 -12.24 -3.00
N TRP A 33 -21.47 -11.68 -3.54
CA TRP A 33 -20.42 -12.43 -4.21
C TRP A 33 -19.70 -13.38 -3.27
N PRO A 34 -19.48 -14.66 -3.65
CA PRO A 34 -18.96 -15.71 -2.78
C PRO A 34 -17.43 -15.67 -2.58
N LEU A 35 -16.82 -14.50 -2.73
CA LEU A 35 -15.38 -14.37 -2.51
C LEU A 35 -15.06 -14.60 -1.02
N TYR A 36 -14.10 -15.49 -0.72
CA TYR A 36 -13.57 -15.76 0.62
C TYR A 36 -14.50 -16.46 1.63
N ASN A 37 -15.48 -17.27 1.21
CA ASN A 37 -16.30 -18.18 2.06
C ASN A 37 -16.57 -17.67 3.50
N ARG A 38 -17.09 -16.43 3.64
CA ARG A 38 -17.28 -15.71 4.90
C ARG A 38 -18.71 -15.84 5.44
N ASN A 39 -18.83 -15.90 6.76
CA ASN A 39 -20.12 -15.73 7.42
C ASN A 39 -20.41 -14.23 7.59
N ARG A 40 -21.34 -13.70 6.80
CA ARG A 40 -21.66 -12.25 6.75
C ARG A 40 -22.22 -11.73 8.07
N LEU A 41 -23.08 -12.50 8.75
CA LEU A 41 -23.66 -12.08 10.03
C LEU A 41 -22.55 -11.96 11.08
N VAL A 42 -21.72 -12.99 11.21
CA VAL A 42 -20.57 -12.97 12.12
C VAL A 42 -19.64 -11.79 11.79
N LEU A 43 -19.35 -11.56 10.51
CA LEU A 43 -18.51 -10.45 10.07
C LEU A 43 -19.12 -9.09 10.46
N ALA A 44 -20.41 -8.88 10.25
CA ALA A 44 -21.10 -7.65 10.60
C ALA A 44 -21.12 -7.40 12.12
N VAL A 45 -21.42 -8.43 12.90
CA VAL A 45 -21.41 -8.35 14.37
C VAL A 45 -20.02 -8.04 14.91
N LEU A 46 -18.99 -8.76 14.43
CA LEU A 46 -17.60 -8.51 14.83
C LEU A 46 -17.14 -7.10 14.41
N THR A 47 -17.51 -6.65 13.21
CA THR A 47 -17.16 -5.29 12.75
C THR A 47 -17.80 -4.24 13.65
N ALA A 48 -19.08 -4.37 14.01
CA ALA A 48 -19.75 -3.46 14.93
C ALA A 48 -19.07 -3.46 16.30
N ALA A 49 -18.79 -4.65 16.86
CA ALA A 49 -18.11 -4.80 18.15
C ALA A 49 -16.71 -4.15 18.14
N PHE A 50 -15.90 -4.42 17.11
CA PHE A 50 -14.57 -3.82 17.01
C PHE A 50 -14.62 -2.32 16.73
N THR A 51 -15.58 -1.83 15.97
CA THR A 51 -15.78 -0.38 15.78
C THR A 51 -16.08 0.30 17.12
N LEU A 52 -17.00 -0.24 17.92
CA LEU A 52 -17.33 0.29 19.24
C LEU A 52 -16.14 0.22 20.20
N LEU A 53 -15.43 -0.90 20.23
CA LEU A 53 -14.22 -1.08 21.04
C LEU A 53 -13.14 -0.06 20.66
N MET A 54 -12.84 0.06 19.35
CA MET A 54 -11.85 1.04 18.87
C MET A 54 -12.28 2.46 19.22
N LEU A 55 -13.53 2.85 18.98
CA LEU A 55 -14.04 4.17 19.37
C LEU A 55 -13.92 4.42 20.88
N TYR A 56 -14.16 3.40 21.70
CA TYR A 56 -13.95 3.49 23.14
C TYR A 56 -12.47 3.72 23.46
N LEU A 57 -11.56 2.89 22.93
CA LEU A 57 -10.12 3.03 23.13
C LEU A 57 -9.58 4.39 22.64
N LEU A 58 -10.03 4.84 21.46
CA LEU A 58 -9.63 6.16 20.94
C LEU A 58 -10.13 7.31 21.83
N ARG A 59 -11.29 7.13 22.52
CA ARG A 59 -11.79 8.11 23.48
C ARG A 59 -11.00 8.14 24.79
N THR A 60 -10.44 7.01 25.22
CA THR A 60 -9.63 6.99 26.45
C THR A 60 -8.35 7.81 26.31
N VAL A 61 -7.78 7.89 25.11
CA VAL A 61 -6.61 8.73 24.79
C VAL A 61 -6.80 10.18 25.23
N ASP A 62 -8.03 10.71 25.09
CA ASP A 62 -8.31 12.12 25.41
C ASP A 62 -8.21 12.44 26.90
N ARG A 63 -8.33 11.41 27.77
CA ARG A 63 -8.23 11.55 29.22
C ARG A 63 -6.79 11.60 29.74
N HIS A 64 -5.82 11.19 28.91
CA HIS A 64 -4.43 11.02 29.29
C HIS A 64 -3.46 11.97 28.56
N GLU A 65 -3.94 13.15 28.15
CA GLU A 65 -3.18 14.08 27.31
C GLU A 65 -1.84 14.49 27.93
N ASP A 66 -1.80 14.79 29.22
CA ASP A 66 -0.57 15.25 29.89
C ASP A 66 0.45 14.11 30.01
N PHE A 67 0.00 12.90 30.30
CA PHE A 67 0.86 11.71 30.25
C PHE A 67 1.45 11.51 28.86
N LEU A 68 0.62 11.62 27.84
CA LEU A 68 1.04 11.46 26.45
C LEU A 68 2.04 12.54 26.01
N LYS A 69 1.82 13.80 26.42
CA LYS A 69 2.77 14.89 26.16
C LYS A 69 4.13 14.63 26.80
N LYS A 70 4.12 14.16 28.06
CA LYS A 70 5.36 13.89 28.83
C LYS A 70 6.14 12.70 28.26
N HIS A 71 5.46 11.67 27.75
CA HIS A 71 6.08 10.40 27.34
C HIS A 71 6.02 10.10 25.85
N ASP A 72 5.64 11.05 24.98
CA ASP A 72 5.37 10.84 23.57
C ASP A 72 6.50 10.15 22.80
N ARG A 73 7.75 10.56 23.03
CA ARG A 73 8.92 9.96 22.40
C ARG A 73 9.16 8.54 22.84
N ARG A 74 8.99 8.28 24.14
CA ARG A 74 9.16 6.93 24.72
C ARG A 74 8.10 5.97 24.21
N ILE A 75 6.85 6.42 24.11
CA ILE A 75 5.73 5.61 23.60
C ILE A 75 5.98 5.21 22.15
N VAL A 76 6.41 6.13 21.29
CA VAL A 76 6.74 5.82 19.88
C VAL A 76 7.93 4.88 19.78
N LEU A 77 8.97 5.07 20.59
CA LEU A 77 10.14 4.19 20.61
C LEU A 77 9.75 2.78 21.08
N LEU A 78 8.97 2.65 22.15
CA LEU A 78 8.49 1.37 22.65
C LEU A 78 7.62 0.65 21.60
N ALA A 79 6.73 1.38 20.91
CA ALA A 79 5.97 0.82 19.81
C ALA A 79 6.88 0.35 18.66
N ALA A 80 7.90 1.12 18.29
CA ALA A 80 8.86 0.75 17.25
C ALA A 80 9.66 -0.50 17.63
N VAL A 81 10.15 -0.60 18.87
CA VAL A 81 10.83 -1.79 19.40
C VAL A 81 9.89 -2.99 19.45
N PHE A 82 8.65 -2.80 19.89
CA PHE A 82 7.63 -3.85 19.90
C PHE A 82 7.39 -4.42 18.50
N TYR A 83 7.13 -3.54 17.51
CA TYR A 83 6.93 -4.00 16.13
C TYR A 83 8.15 -4.69 15.56
N PHE A 84 9.35 -4.15 15.80
CA PHE A 84 10.59 -4.77 15.37
C PHE A 84 10.71 -6.20 15.94
N ALA A 85 10.54 -6.35 17.25
CA ALA A 85 10.68 -7.64 17.92
C ALA A 85 9.62 -8.64 17.44
N VAL A 86 8.34 -8.21 17.38
CA VAL A 86 7.25 -9.08 16.94
C VAL A 86 7.42 -9.49 15.48
N GLN A 87 7.76 -8.58 14.58
CA GLN A 87 7.96 -8.92 13.16
C GLN A 87 9.13 -9.89 12.97
N MET A 88 10.24 -9.74 13.70
CA MET A 88 11.36 -10.68 13.64
C MET A 88 10.98 -12.06 14.18
N LEU A 89 10.25 -12.12 15.31
CA LEU A 89 9.73 -13.37 15.85
C LEU A 89 8.76 -14.06 14.90
N MET A 90 7.87 -13.27 14.27
CA MET A 90 6.90 -13.78 13.32
C MET A 90 7.58 -14.24 12.02
N ALA A 91 8.60 -13.54 11.53
CA ALA A 91 9.38 -13.96 10.36
C ALA A 91 10.06 -15.33 10.63
N HIS A 92 10.61 -15.52 11.82
CA HIS A 92 11.18 -16.81 12.21
C HIS A 92 10.10 -17.91 12.32
N ALA A 93 8.97 -17.64 12.97
CA ALA A 93 7.89 -18.60 13.18
C ALA A 93 7.15 -18.98 11.88
N LEU A 94 7.00 -18.04 10.95
CA LEU A 94 6.27 -18.19 9.68
C LEU A 94 7.18 -18.54 8.50
N ARG A 95 8.45 -18.78 8.74
CA ARG A 95 9.43 -19.07 7.69
C ARG A 95 8.87 -20.05 6.66
N PHE A 96 8.96 -19.68 5.38
CA PHE A 96 8.54 -20.48 4.23
C PHE A 96 9.41 -20.16 3.01
N THR A 97 9.32 -21.01 1.99
CA THR A 97 9.98 -20.75 0.71
C THR A 97 9.11 -19.79 -0.10
N PRO A 98 9.65 -18.65 -0.57
CA PRO A 98 8.91 -17.75 -1.45
C PRO A 98 8.30 -18.48 -2.65
N LYS A 99 7.10 -18.10 -3.05
CA LYS A 99 6.36 -18.70 -4.18
C LYS A 99 5.98 -17.63 -5.20
N THR A 100 5.59 -18.07 -6.40
CA THR A 100 5.11 -17.20 -7.49
C THR A 100 6.09 -16.06 -7.84
N ASP A 101 5.63 -14.83 -7.94
CA ASP A 101 6.46 -13.66 -8.25
C ASP A 101 7.57 -13.42 -7.23
N ALA A 102 7.29 -13.67 -5.93
CA ALA A 102 8.28 -13.54 -4.87
C ALA A 102 9.43 -14.56 -5.05
N GLU A 103 9.13 -15.78 -5.51
CA GLU A 103 10.14 -16.78 -5.86
C GLU A 103 11.03 -16.31 -7.01
N GLN A 104 10.43 -15.71 -8.07
CA GLN A 104 11.20 -15.20 -9.20
C GLN A 104 12.17 -14.11 -8.74
N CYS A 105 11.70 -13.13 -7.97
CA CYS A 105 12.53 -12.06 -7.45
C CYS A 105 13.64 -12.58 -6.52
N PHE A 106 13.30 -13.51 -5.64
CA PHE A 106 14.25 -14.07 -4.66
C PHE A 106 15.34 -14.90 -5.35
N THR A 107 14.97 -15.79 -6.29
CA THR A 107 15.90 -16.62 -7.06
C THR A 107 16.82 -15.76 -7.94
N ALA A 108 16.26 -14.79 -8.67
CA ALA A 108 17.07 -13.89 -9.50
C ALA A 108 18.04 -13.05 -8.65
N ALA A 109 17.63 -12.60 -7.45
CA ALA A 109 18.51 -11.88 -6.54
C ALA A 109 19.64 -12.78 -6.00
N GLN A 110 19.36 -14.06 -5.76
CA GLN A 110 20.40 -15.05 -5.40
C GLN A 110 21.41 -15.23 -6.53
N LEU A 111 20.93 -15.46 -7.76
CA LEU A 111 21.78 -15.59 -8.94
C LEU A 111 22.66 -14.34 -9.14
N LEU A 112 22.04 -13.15 -9.07
CA LEU A 112 22.75 -11.88 -9.21
C LEU A 112 23.83 -11.69 -8.11
N CYS A 113 23.55 -12.12 -6.88
CA CYS A 113 24.50 -12.06 -5.79
C CYS A 113 25.68 -13.03 -6.00
N ASP A 114 25.41 -14.27 -6.45
CA ASP A 114 26.36 -15.35 -6.48
C ASP A 114 27.20 -15.37 -7.77
N THR A 115 26.58 -15.02 -8.91
CA THR A 115 27.22 -15.13 -10.24
C THR A 115 27.41 -13.78 -10.92
N GLY A 116 26.85 -12.70 -10.39
CA GLY A 116 26.87 -11.37 -10.99
C GLY A 116 25.84 -11.15 -12.10
N THR A 117 25.04 -12.17 -12.44
CA THR A 117 23.98 -12.07 -13.44
C THR A 117 22.81 -13.02 -13.16
N PHE A 118 21.62 -12.68 -13.63
CA PHE A 118 20.44 -13.57 -13.64
C PHE A 118 19.93 -13.82 -15.09
N GLY A 119 20.41 -13.04 -16.06
CA GLY A 119 19.94 -13.11 -17.46
C GLY A 119 20.27 -14.42 -18.19
N THR A 120 21.22 -15.18 -17.70
CA THR A 120 21.57 -16.52 -18.25
C THR A 120 20.60 -17.64 -17.81
N ASN A 121 19.75 -17.38 -16.83
CA ASN A 121 18.70 -18.31 -16.42
C ASN A 121 17.45 -18.06 -17.26
N GLU A 122 17.05 -19.02 -18.10
CA GLU A 122 15.92 -18.90 -19.02
C GLU A 122 14.61 -18.48 -18.32
N ARG A 123 14.30 -19.07 -17.17
CA ARG A 123 13.09 -18.74 -16.42
C ARG A 123 13.11 -17.29 -15.91
N SER A 124 14.24 -16.81 -15.43
CA SER A 124 14.42 -15.43 -14.98
C SER A 124 14.40 -14.46 -16.16
N PHE A 125 15.04 -14.81 -17.26
CA PHE A 125 15.03 -14.01 -18.49
C PHE A 125 13.60 -13.79 -18.99
N VAL A 126 12.83 -14.87 -19.22
CA VAL A 126 11.43 -14.80 -19.70
C VAL A 126 10.54 -14.04 -18.72
N TYR A 127 10.76 -14.18 -17.41
CA TYR A 127 9.96 -13.48 -16.42
C TYR A 127 10.27 -11.98 -16.40
N PHE A 128 11.53 -11.57 -16.35
CA PHE A 128 11.91 -10.16 -16.18
C PHE A 128 11.87 -9.34 -17.45
N THR A 129 11.98 -9.93 -18.64
CA THR A 129 11.66 -9.25 -19.89
C THR A 129 10.17 -8.91 -19.98
N ARG A 130 9.30 -9.75 -19.41
CA ARG A 130 7.85 -9.53 -19.37
C ARG A 130 7.41 -8.59 -18.25
N TYR A 131 8.08 -8.64 -17.09
CA TYR A 131 7.77 -7.90 -15.86
C TYR A 131 8.96 -7.11 -15.33
N PRO A 132 9.54 -6.16 -16.11
CA PRO A 132 10.74 -5.43 -15.70
C PRO A 132 10.52 -4.55 -14.47
N HIS A 133 9.27 -4.21 -14.16
CA HIS A 133 8.90 -3.44 -12.95
C HIS A 133 9.21 -4.16 -11.62
N ASN A 134 9.51 -5.46 -11.64
CA ASN A 134 9.94 -6.23 -10.47
C ASN A 134 11.48 -6.19 -10.25
N LEU A 135 12.26 -5.65 -11.18
CA LEU A 135 13.72 -5.61 -11.09
C LEU A 135 14.24 -4.79 -9.92
N GLY A 136 13.53 -3.72 -9.53
CA GLY A 136 13.88 -2.94 -8.35
C GLY A 136 13.94 -3.79 -7.07
N MET A 137 13.03 -4.77 -6.95
CA MET A 137 13.04 -5.72 -5.84
C MET A 137 14.21 -6.69 -5.93
N VAL A 138 14.54 -7.19 -7.14
CA VAL A 138 15.70 -8.07 -7.38
C VAL A 138 16.99 -7.40 -6.94
N TYR A 139 17.20 -6.15 -7.38
CA TYR A 139 18.41 -5.40 -7.05
C TYR A 139 18.52 -5.08 -5.56
N LEU A 140 17.41 -4.75 -4.92
CA LEU A 140 17.37 -4.56 -3.47
C LEU A 140 17.76 -5.84 -2.72
N LEU A 141 17.14 -6.97 -3.05
CA LEU A 141 17.44 -8.26 -2.41
C LEU A 141 18.88 -8.69 -2.67
N ALA A 142 19.40 -8.56 -3.90
CA ALA A 142 20.78 -8.90 -4.23
C ALA A 142 21.77 -8.05 -3.43
N ALA A 143 21.51 -6.74 -3.29
CA ALA A 143 22.33 -5.86 -2.45
C ALA A 143 22.31 -6.29 -0.97
N ILE A 144 21.14 -6.69 -0.44
CA ILE A 144 20.99 -7.22 0.92
C ILE A 144 21.83 -8.49 1.07
N PHE A 145 21.69 -9.45 0.17
CA PHE A 145 22.40 -10.73 0.23
C PHE A 145 23.91 -10.53 0.14
N LYS A 146 24.36 -9.66 -0.76
CA LYS A 146 25.77 -9.32 -0.91
C LYS A 146 26.33 -8.65 0.36
N PHE A 147 25.59 -7.69 0.93
CA PHE A 147 26.01 -6.99 2.15
C PHE A 147 26.17 -7.93 3.33
N PHE A 148 25.18 -8.77 3.63
CA PHE A 148 25.27 -9.71 4.75
C PHE A 148 26.20 -10.88 4.48
N GLY A 149 26.41 -11.26 3.22
CA GLY A 149 27.42 -12.24 2.81
C GLY A 149 28.84 -11.82 3.20
N LEU A 150 29.16 -10.51 3.23
CA LEU A 150 30.45 -9.98 3.72
C LEU A 150 30.74 -10.34 5.19
N PHE A 151 29.69 -10.60 5.97
CA PHE A 151 29.79 -10.99 7.39
C PHE A 151 29.59 -12.50 7.61
N GLY A 152 29.55 -13.30 6.53
CA GLY A 152 29.35 -14.74 6.62
C GLY A 152 27.93 -15.18 6.99
N TRP A 153 26.95 -14.26 7.00
CA TRP A 153 25.57 -14.65 7.25
C TRP A 153 24.90 -15.18 5.98
N THR A 154 24.46 -16.44 6.01
CA THR A 154 23.96 -17.18 4.84
C THR A 154 22.44 -17.31 4.78
N ASP A 155 21.73 -17.02 5.88
CA ASP A 155 20.27 -17.13 5.93
C ASP A 155 19.58 -15.96 5.20
N ARG A 156 19.43 -16.11 3.88
CA ARG A 156 18.89 -15.07 2.98
C ARG A 156 17.45 -14.68 3.30
N PHE A 157 16.65 -15.61 3.79
CA PHE A 157 15.29 -15.29 4.22
C PHE A 157 15.29 -14.31 5.40
N MET A 158 16.06 -14.62 6.45
CA MET A 158 16.15 -13.75 7.62
C MET A 158 16.88 -12.43 7.35
N GLN A 159 17.84 -12.41 6.41
CA GLN A 159 18.47 -11.16 5.94
C GLN A 159 17.42 -10.23 5.33
N ALA A 160 16.60 -10.73 4.41
CA ALA A 160 15.55 -9.96 3.76
C ALA A 160 14.47 -9.52 4.76
N ALA A 161 14.02 -10.41 5.66
CA ALA A 161 13.06 -10.09 6.71
C ALA A 161 13.58 -9.01 7.67
N LEU A 162 14.86 -9.06 8.05
CA LEU A 162 15.49 -8.03 8.89
C LEU A 162 15.46 -6.67 8.20
N VAL A 163 15.90 -6.59 6.93
CA VAL A 163 15.91 -5.31 6.22
C VAL A 163 14.49 -4.79 5.99
N CYS A 164 13.52 -5.66 5.68
CA CYS A 164 12.12 -5.27 5.58
C CYS A 164 11.60 -4.68 6.91
N THR A 165 11.93 -5.31 8.04
CA THR A 165 11.59 -4.80 9.38
C THR A 165 12.31 -3.47 9.68
N LEU A 166 13.58 -3.34 9.28
CA LEU A 166 14.34 -2.08 9.39
C LEU A 166 13.77 -0.96 8.51
N LEU A 167 13.14 -1.27 7.38
CA LEU A 167 12.41 -0.29 6.57
C LEU A 167 11.06 0.07 7.20
N PHE A 168 10.35 -0.90 7.77
CA PHE A 168 9.07 -0.68 8.43
C PHE A 168 9.18 0.21 9.66
N THR A 169 10.18 -0.03 10.50
CA THR A 169 10.34 0.66 11.79
C THR A 169 10.50 2.19 11.66
N PRO A 170 11.39 2.74 10.81
CA PRO A 170 11.43 4.18 10.52
C PRO A 170 10.13 4.69 9.90
N GLY A 171 9.47 3.89 9.05
CA GLY A 171 8.17 4.21 8.47
C GLY A 171 7.10 4.45 9.55
N LEU A 172 7.03 3.57 10.55
CA LEU A 172 6.15 3.73 11.72
C LEU A 172 6.46 5.01 12.49
N ILE A 173 7.76 5.31 12.72
CA ILE A 173 8.18 6.54 13.41
C ILE A 173 7.79 7.77 12.59
N CYS A 174 8.00 7.75 11.27
CA CYS A 174 7.59 8.84 10.38
C CYS A 174 6.07 9.04 10.38
N ALA A 175 5.28 7.96 10.34
CA ALA A 175 3.82 8.01 10.47
C ALA A 175 3.38 8.66 11.78
N ALA A 176 3.97 8.23 12.91
CA ALA A 176 3.68 8.80 14.22
C ALA A 176 3.99 10.30 14.28
N ARG A 177 5.14 10.71 13.72
CA ARG A 177 5.54 12.12 13.65
C ARG A 177 4.68 12.94 12.69
N ALA A 178 4.28 12.36 11.55
CA ALA A 178 3.37 13.00 10.61
C ALA A 178 1.99 13.25 11.25
N VAL A 179 1.41 12.23 11.85
CA VAL A 179 0.10 12.34 12.53
C VAL A 179 0.16 13.31 13.70
N ARG A 180 1.26 13.32 14.47
CA ARG A 180 1.46 14.31 15.53
C ARG A 180 1.48 15.75 15.01
N ARG A 181 2.11 15.99 13.85
CA ARG A 181 2.15 17.34 13.22
C ARG A 181 0.79 17.76 12.69
N MET A 182 -0.03 16.83 12.25
CA MET A 182 -1.36 17.10 11.71
C MET A 182 -2.44 17.24 12.80
N GLY A 183 -2.40 16.40 13.85
CA GLY A 183 -3.48 16.27 14.83
C GLY A 183 -3.04 16.22 16.30
N GLY A 184 -1.74 16.51 16.57
CA GLY A 184 -1.19 16.55 17.93
C GLY A 184 -0.91 15.19 18.55
N VAL A 185 -0.51 15.19 19.82
CA VAL A 185 -0.10 13.98 20.55
C VAL A 185 -1.21 12.94 20.71
N LYS A 186 -2.47 13.39 20.81
CA LYS A 186 -3.63 12.49 20.88
C LYS A 186 -3.80 11.70 19.59
N ALA A 187 -3.71 12.37 18.45
CA ALA A 187 -3.78 11.70 17.15
C ALA A 187 -2.65 10.67 16.98
N GLN A 188 -1.43 11.01 17.42
CA GLN A 188 -0.30 10.06 17.43
C GLN A 188 -0.61 8.82 18.28
N ALA A 189 -1.15 8.96 19.47
CA ALA A 189 -1.51 7.84 20.33
C ALA A 189 -2.64 7.00 19.73
N ARG A 190 -3.66 7.64 19.13
CA ARG A 190 -4.76 6.94 18.44
C ARG A 190 -4.22 6.15 17.23
N MET A 191 -3.26 6.70 16.48
CA MET A 191 -2.60 5.99 15.40
C MET A 191 -1.95 4.69 15.90
N LEU A 192 -1.21 4.73 17.00
CA LEU A 192 -0.56 3.54 17.55
C LEU A 192 -1.59 2.46 17.98
N ILE A 193 -2.73 2.85 18.53
CA ILE A 193 -3.84 1.93 18.85
C ILE A 193 -4.39 1.28 17.57
N LEU A 194 -4.63 2.07 16.52
CA LEU A 194 -5.13 1.55 15.25
C LEU A 194 -4.10 0.64 14.57
N PHE A 195 -2.80 0.98 14.61
CA PHE A 195 -1.74 0.09 14.12
C PHE A 195 -1.74 -1.24 14.86
N GLY A 196 -1.83 -1.22 16.22
CA GLY A 196 -1.91 -2.43 17.05
C GLY A 196 -3.13 -3.31 16.75
N SER A 197 -4.19 -2.74 16.17
CA SER A 197 -5.38 -3.49 15.76
C SER A 197 -5.28 -4.08 14.35
N SER A 198 -4.23 -3.80 13.58
CA SER A 198 -4.00 -4.37 12.23
C SER A 198 -3.11 -5.59 12.33
N LEU A 199 -3.71 -6.77 12.42
CA LEU A 199 -2.99 -8.03 12.58
C LEU A 199 -1.93 -8.27 11.49
N PRO A 200 -2.19 -8.02 10.18
CA PRO A 200 -1.19 -8.23 9.14
C PRO A 200 0.10 -7.41 9.32
N LEU A 201 0.03 -6.22 9.93
CA LEU A 201 1.23 -5.42 10.20
C LEU A 201 2.17 -6.06 11.21
N LEU A 202 1.71 -7.04 12.01
CA LEU A 202 2.54 -7.74 12.99
C LEU A 202 3.44 -8.80 12.35
N TYR A 203 3.07 -9.33 11.18
CA TYR A 203 3.81 -10.43 10.53
C TYR A 203 4.16 -10.16 9.06
N CYS A 204 3.80 -9.02 8.51
CA CYS A 204 3.97 -8.75 7.08
C CYS A 204 5.41 -8.98 6.58
N THR A 205 6.42 -8.71 7.40
CA THR A 205 7.83 -8.89 7.03
C THR A 205 8.25 -10.35 6.81
N SER A 206 7.35 -11.30 7.07
CA SER A 206 7.51 -12.69 6.65
C SER A 206 7.26 -12.88 5.15
N GLU A 207 6.55 -11.97 4.50
CA GLU A 207 6.29 -11.96 3.05
C GLU A 207 7.38 -11.15 2.34
N LEU A 208 8.26 -11.83 1.64
CA LEU A 208 9.45 -11.23 0.99
C LEU A 208 9.14 -10.75 -0.42
N TYR A 209 8.15 -9.85 -0.55
CA TYR A 209 7.75 -9.32 -1.84
C TYR A 209 7.48 -7.81 -1.82
N THR A 210 7.32 -7.24 -3.01
CA THR A 210 7.20 -5.79 -3.26
C THR A 210 6.15 -5.10 -2.42
N ASP A 211 5.01 -5.75 -2.17
CA ASP A 211 3.89 -5.20 -1.40
C ASP A 211 4.28 -4.82 0.03
N VAL A 212 5.13 -5.64 0.65
CA VAL A 212 5.55 -5.46 2.04
C VAL A 212 6.75 -4.55 2.16
N PHE A 213 7.76 -4.72 1.30
CA PHE A 213 8.92 -3.82 1.27
C PHE A 213 8.54 -2.37 0.99
N SER A 214 7.43 -2.15 0.27
CA SER A 214 6.94 -0.82 -0.05
C SER A 214 6.02 -0.19 0.99
N VAL A 215 5.57 -0.91 2.01
CA VAL A 215 4.54 -0.48 2.98
C VAL A 215 4.89 0.80 3.74
N SER A 216 6.17 1.06 3.94
CA SER A 216 6.67 2.23 4.66
C SER A 216 6.70 3.51 3.83
N PHE A 217 6.86 3.41 2.51
CA PHE A 217 7.14 4.56 1.66
C PHE A 217 6.02 5.60 1.64
N PRO A 218 4.73 5.26 1.52
CA PRO A 218 3.67 6.28 1.55
C PRO A 218 3.70 7.15 2.82
N MET A 219 4.02 6.55 3.97
CA MET A 219 4.11 7.28 5.25
C MET A 219 5.32 8.20 5.30
N VAL A 220 6.48 7.71 4.84
CA VAL A 220 7.72 8.50 4.82
C VAL A 220 7.59 9.65 3.81
N ILE A 221 6.99 9.41 2.64
CA ILE A 221 6.70 10.43 1.63
C ILE A 221 5.83 11.55 2.22
N VAL A 222 4.72 11.19 2.88
CA VAL A 222 3.85 12.18 3.55
C VAL A 222 4.62 12.94 4.63
N TYR A 223 5.42 12.27 5.45
CA TYR A 223 6.24 12.94 6.46
C TYR A 223 7.24 13.92 5.83
N CYS A 224 7.96 13.52 4.79
CA CYS A 224 8.89 14.42 4.07
C CYS A 224 8.16 15.63 3.50
N CYS A 225 6.98 15.45 2.90
CA CYS A 225 6.16 16.55 2.41
C CYS A 225 5.79 17.54 3.51
N LEU A 226 5.38 17.06 4.70
CA LEU A 226 5.11 17.93 5.84
C LEU A 226 6.35 18.71 6.27
N ARG A 227 7.52 18.10 6.23
CA ARG A 227 8.80 18.77 6.53
C ARG A 227 9.18 19.81 5.49
N VAL A 228 8.93 19.54 4.19
CA VAL A 228 9.09 20.54 3.11
C VAL A 228 8.17 21.75 3.33
N ARG A 229 6.91 21.48 3.70
CA ARG A 229 5.86 22.47 3.96
C ARG A 229 6.23 23.40 5.13
N GLU A 230 6.83 22.85 6.18
CA GLU A 230 7.14 23.53 7.43
C GLU A 230 8.54 24.15 7.45
N ALA A 231 9.40 23.84 6.49
CA ALA A 231 10.77 24.33 6.47
C ALA A 231 10.84 25.86 6.26
N GLU A 232 11.37 26.56 7.25
CA GLU A 232 11.54 28.02 7.22
C GLU A 232 12.69 28.45 6.31
N GLY A 233 13.83 27.76 6.38
CA GLY A 233 15.05 28.05 5.60
C GLY A 233 15.10 27.34 4.24
N ARG A 234 15.80 28.00 3.26
CA ARG A 234 16.01 27.43 1.91
C ARG A 234 16.72 26.06 1.95
N ARG A 235 17.79 25.93 2.74
CA ARG A 235 18.59 24.69 2.85
C ARG A 235 17.74 23.51 3.37
N GLY A 236 16.98 23.75 4.45
CA GLY A 236 16.11 22.74 5.02
C GLY A 236 15.00 22.31 4.04
N ARG A 237 14.41 23.26 3.30
CA ARG A 237 13.39 22.96 2.28
C ARG A 237 13.97 22.13 1.15
N ILE A 238 15.14 22.47 0.63
CA ILE A 238 15.80 21.70 -0.43
C ILE A 238 16.14 20.31 0.08
N GLY A 239 16.77 20.14 1.25
CA GLY A 239 17.14 18.84 1.79
C GLY A 239 15.94 17.90 1.96
N TRP A 240 14.83 18.39 2.52
CA TRP A 240 13.61 17.59 2.64
C TRP A 240 12.94 17.30 1.30
N SER A 241 13.06 18.20 0.32
CA SER A 241 12.55 17.97 -1.05
C SER A 241 13.36 16.90 -1.78
N VAL A 242 14.68 16.92 -1.65
CA VAL A 242 15.56 15.86 -2.21
C VAL A 242 15.20 14.50 -1.58
N LEU A 243 15.05 14.45 -0.26
CA LEU A 243 14.65 13.21 0.42
C LEU A 243 13.25 12.73 -0.02
N PHE A 244 12.29 13.67 -0.19
CA PHE A 244 10.97 13.39 -0.73
C PHE A 244 11.04 12.75 -2.13
N GLY A 245 11.84 13.34 -3.04
CA GLY A 245 12.02 12.85 -4.40
C GLY A 245 12.68 11.46 -4.43
N LEU A 246 13.81 11.29 -3.73
CA LEU A 246 14.57 10.04 -3.69
C LEU A 246 13.76 8.89 -3.07
N LEU A 247 13.08 9.12 -1.93
CA LEU A 247 12.27 8.08 -1.29
C LEU A 247 11.02 7.74 -2.09
N THR A 248 10.46 8.70 -2.84
CA THR A 248 9.38 8.41 -3.79
C THR A 248 9.90 7.54 -4.94
N PHE A 249 11.06 7.86 -5.50
CA PHE A 249 11.69 7.06 -6.56
C PHE A 249 11.98 5.63 -6.08
N ILE A 250 12.67 5.46 -4.95
CA ILE A 250 12.99 4.13 -4.40
C ILE A 250 11.69 3.33 -4.13
N GLY A 251 10.70 3.97 -3.53
CA GLY A 251 9.39 3.34 -3.30
C GLY A 251 8.72 2.90 -4.59
N ALA A 252 8.81 3.70 -5.66
CA ALA A 252 8.26 3.40 -6.97
C ALA A 252 9.00 2.26 -7.68
N GLN A 253 10.32 2.13 -7.49
CA GLN A 253 11.11 1.02 -8.04
C GLN A 253 10.78 -0.32 -7.37
N ILE A 254 10.38 -0.29 -6.10
CA ILE A 254 9.90 -1.49 -5.40
C ILE A 254 8.44 -1.75 -5.79
N ARG A 255 7.59 -0.69 -5.75
CA ARG A 255 6.18 -0.76 -6.13
C ARG A 255 5.64 0.59 -6.55
N PHE A 256 5.35 0.73 -7.83
CA PHE A 256 4.98 2.00 -8.48
C PHE A 256 3.86 2.80 -7.79
N PRO A 257 2.77 2.22 -7.24
CA PRO A 257 1.73 2.98 -6.56
C PRO A 257 2.22 3.91 -5.44
N ALA A 258 3.44 3.76 -4.89
CA ALA A 258 4.01 4.70 -3.92
C ALA A 258 3.96 6.17 -4.41
N VAL A 259 3.98 6.39 -5.74
CA VAL A 259 3.87 7.71 -6.38
C VAL A 259 2.53 8.41 -6.07
N ILE A 260 1.46 7.66 -5.82
CA ILE A 260 0.12 8.23 -5.51
C ILE A 260 0.20 9.09 -4.22
N ALA A 261 0.98 8.67 -3.23
CA ALA A 261 1.18 9.46 -2.01
C ALA A 261 1.92 10.78 -2.33
N ALA A 262 2.91 10.75 -3.23
CA ALA A 262 3.62 11.96 -3.65
C ALA A 262 2.70 12.92 -4.43
N ILE A 263 1.88 12.41 -5.35
CA ILE A 263 0.89 13.21 -6.09
C ILE A 263 -0.10 13.86 -5.12
N ALA A 264 -0.62 13.12 -4.15
CA ALA A 264 -1.52 13.65 -3.12
C ALA A 264 -0.87 14.77 -2.30
N CYS A 265 0.42 14.63 -1.97
CA CYS A 265 1.22 15.66 -1.30
C CYS A 265 1.37 16.91 -2.17
N LEU A 266 1.69 16.77 -3.44
CA LEU A 266 1.82 17.92 -4.37
C LEU A 266 0.49 18.64 -4.57
N ILE A 267 -0.62 17.90 -4.70
CA ILE A 267 -1.99 18.46 -4.73
C ILE A 267 -2.26 19.27 -3.45
N ALA A 268 -1.96 18.73 -2.27
CA ALA A 268 -2.16 19.45 -1.02
C ALA A 268 -1.31 20.74 -0.97
N LEU A 269 -0.03 20.69 -1.33
CA LEU A 269 0.84 21.87 -1.38
C LEU A 269 0.34 22.95 -2.37
N LEU A 270 -0.18 22.53 -3.53
CA LEU A 270 -0.77 23.40 -4.53
C LEU A 270 -1.96 24.18 -3.95
N PHE A 271 -2.92 23.44 -3.37
CA PHE A 271 -4.15 24.05 -2.85
C PHE A 271 -3.97 24.76 -1.51
N GLU A 272 -2.93 24.46 -0.75
CA GLU A 272 -2.50 25.24 0.42
C GLU A 272 -1.69 26.49 0.05
N LYS A 273 -1.44 26.76 -1.24
CA LYS A 273 -0.65 27.91 -1.76
C LYS A 273 0.79 27.93 -1.28
N ARG A 274 1.39 26.78 -1.10
CA ARG A 274 2.77 26.61 -0.72
C ARG A 274 3.70 26.57 -1.97
N GLY A 275 3.63 27.57 -2.85
CA GLY A 275 4.27 27.56 -4.17
C GLY A 275 5.77 27.22 -4.14
N ARG A 276 6.55 27.79 -3.18
CA ARG A 276 7.97 27.46 -3.06
C ARG A 276 8.21 26.00 -2.63
N ALA A 277 7.36 25.49 -1.73
CA ALA A 277 7.44 24.09 -1.31
C ALA A 277 7.05 23.15 -2.45
N LEU A 278 5.98 23.47 -3.18
CA LEU A 278 5.53 22.75 -4.37
C LEU A 278 6.61 22.68 -5.45
N LEU A 279 7.22 23.82 -5.77
CA LEU A 279 8.29 23.88 -6.78
C LEU A 279 9.49 23.03 -6.36
N CYS A 280 10.00 23.20 -5.12
CA CYS A 280 11.13 22.43 -4.63
C CYS A 280 10.83 20.90 -4.63
N ALA A 281 9.65 20.51 -4.14
CA ALA A 281 9.25 19.09 -4.10
C ALA A 281 9.05 18.51 -5.51
N GLY A 282 8.40 19.26 -6.42
CA GLY A 282 8.19 18.86 -7.81
C GLY A 282 9.50 18.71 -8.57
N CYS A 283 10.38 19.72 -8.52
CA CYS A 283 11.69 19.63 -9.17
C CYS A 283 12.53 18.47 -8.61
N ALA A 284 12.56 18.27 -7.29
CA ALA A 284 13.32 17.18 -6.69
C ALA A 284 12.76 15.80 -7.10
N LEU A 285 11.44 15.67 -7.18
CA LEU A 285 10.80 14.45 -7.66
C LEU A 285 11.17 14.17 -9.13
N THR A 286 11.03 15.16 -10.02
CA THR A 286 11.39 15.02 -11.42
C THR A 286 12.87 14.66 -11.60
N LEU A 287 13.77 15.36 -10.90
CA LEU A 287 15.20 15.07 -10.96
C LEU A 287 15.54 13.68 -10.44
N ALA A 288 14.89 13.20 -9.37
CA ALA A 288 15.10 11.84 -8.86
C ALA A 288 14.70 10.79 -9.91
N PHE A 289 13.55 10.97 -10.58
CA PHE A 289 13.10 10.02 -11.60
C PHE A 289 13.98 10.07 -12.86
N VAL A 290 14.43 11.23 -13.30
CA VAL A 290 15.30 11.37 -14.48
C VAL A 290 16.69 10.80 -14.20
N LEU A 291 17.35 11.23 -13.12
CA LEU A 291 18.75 10.86 -12.86
C LEU A 291 18.89 9.44 -12.34
N CYS A 292 18.08 9.05 -11.34
CA CYS A 292 18.16 7.72 -10.78
C CYS A 292 17.47 6.68 -11.69
N GLY A 293 16.44 7.07 -12.46
CA GLY A 293 15.80 6.24 -13.48
C GLY A 293 16.78 5.87 -14.56
N GLY A 294 17.46 6.85 -15.18
CA GLY A 294 18.47 6.58 -16.21
C GLY A 294 19.63 5.72 -15.70
N ALA A 295 20.05 5.89 -14.44
CA ALA A 295 21.06 5.01 -13.83
C ALA A 295 20.55 3.57 -13.66
N MET A 296 19.29 3.42 -13.27
CA MET A 296 18.62 2.13 -13.09
C MET A 296 18.47 1.40 -14.44
N ASP A 297 18.01 2.10 -15.48
CA ASP A 297 17.86 1.57 -16.83
C ASP A 297 19.22 1.12 -17.40
N SER A 298 20.26 1.96 -17.26
CA SER A 298 21.63 1.61 -17.65
C SER A 298 22.17 0.37 -16.92
N TYR A 299 21.79 0.16 -15.67
CA TYR A 299 22.15 -1.03 -14.91
C TYR A 299 21.36 -2.25 -15.39
N THR A 300 20.08 -2.10 -15.66
CA THR A 300 19.19 -3.15 -16.17
C THR A 300 19.67 -3.68 -17.51
N HIS A 301 20.09 -2.80 -18.43
CA HIS A 301 20.57 -3.18 -19.77
C HIS A 301 21.88 -3.97 -19.76
N ARG A 302 22.58 -4.08 -18.63
CA ARG A 302 23.71 -5.03 -18.47
C ARG A 302 23.27 -6.49 -18.33
N HIS A 303 22.00 -6.72 -17.95
CA HIS A 303 21.45 -8.04 -17.68
C HIS A 303 20.39 -8.48 -18.67
N LEU A 304 19.62 -7.54 -19.21
CA LEU A 304 18.54 -7.74 -20.18
C LEU A 304 18.69 -6.69 -21.29
N SER A 305 18.61 -7.09 -22.55
CA SER A 305 18.70 -6.15 -23.67
C SER A 305 17.47 -5.23 -23.71
N GLU A 306 17.65 -4.00 -24.19
CA GLU A 306 16.54 -3.05 -24.40
C GLU A 306 15.55 -3.61 -25.44
N GLU A 307 16.05 -4.28 -26.47
CA GLU A 307 15.25 -4.92 -27.52
C GLU A 307 14.34 -6.02 -26.97
N ASP A 308 14.87 -6.89 -26.10
CA ASP A 308 14.09 -7.96 -25.48
C ASP A 308 13.01 -7.39 -24.55
N ILE A 309 13.35 -6.38 -23.75
CA ILE A 309 12.36 -5.71 -22.89
C ILE A 309 11.27 -5.08 -23.76
N ALA A 310 11.64 -4.29 -24.76
CA ALA A 310 10.67 -3.61 -25.64
C ALA A 310 9.73 -4.61 -26.36
N LYS A 311 10.25 -5.78 -26.74
CA LYS A 311 9.48 -6.83 -27.41
C LYS A 311 8.53 -7.57 -26.49
N TYR A 312 8.97 -7.94 -25.27
CA TYR A 312 8.25 -8.88 -24.41
C TYR A 312 7.56 -8.24 -23.23
N GLU A 313 7.85 -6.97 -22.87
CA GLU A 313 7.19 -6.29 -21.76
C GLU A 313 5.68 -6.21 -21.97
N LEU A 314 4.92 -6.57 -20.93
CA LEU A 314 3.48 -6.36 -20.94
C LEU A 314 3.17 -4.86 -20.82
N PRO A 315 2.49 -4.27 -21.82
CA PRO A 315 2.19 -2.84 -21.82
C PRO A 315 1.21 -2.48 -20.69
N LYS A 316 1.21 -1.23 -20.26
CA LYS A 316 0.27 -0.73 -19.24
C LYS A 316 -1.19 -0.96 -19.62
N LEU A 317 -1.49 -0.95 -20.93
CA LEU A 317 -2.82 -1.25 -21.47
C LEU A 317 -3.29 -2.66 -21.09
N HIS A 318 -2.40 -3.65 -21.04
CA HIS A 318 -2.70 -5.02 -20.60
C HIS A 318 -3.37 -5.03 -19.21
N TYR A 319 -2.79 -4.32 -18.25
CA TYR A 319 -3.30 -4.27 -16.86
C TYR A 319 -4.61 -3.50 -16.75
N ILE A 320 -4.83 -2.49 -17.62
CA ILE A 320 -6.09 -1.75 -17.68
C ILE A 320 -7.18 -2.63 -18.31
N ALA A 321 -6.90 -3.29 -19.44
CA ALA A 321 -7.85 -4.19 -20.09
C ALA A 321 -8.27 -5.33 -19.16
N MET A 322 -7.32 -5.98 -18.51
CA MET A 322 -7.56 -7.00 -17.50
C MET A 322 -8.34 -6.44 -16.29
N GLY A 323 -8.06 -5.21 -15.91
CA GLY A 323 -8.71 -4.51 -14.80
C GLY A 323 -10.17 -4.10 -15.07
N LEU A 324 -10.67 -4.21 -16.29
CA LEU A 324 -12.04 -3.83 -16.70
C LEU A 324 -12.87 -5.02 -17.19
N PRO A 325 -13.08 -6.11 -16.43
CA PRO A 325 -13.91 -7.23 -16.86
C PRO A 325 -15.37 -6.80 -16.98
N ILE A 326 -16.00 -7.14 -18.12
CA ILE A 326 -17.40 -6.77 -18.41
C ILE A 326 -18.39 -7.91 -18.16
N HIS A 327 -17.90 -9.16 -18.15
CA HIS A 327 -18.71 -10.35 -17.87
C HIS A 327 -18.32 -10.99 -16.54
N GLU A 328 -19.24 -11.72 -15.92
CA GLU A 328 -19.01 -12.37 -14.60
C GLU A 328 -18.01 -13.53 -14.70
N ASP A 329 -17.98 -14.23 -15.82
CA ASP A 329 -17.02 -15.29 -16.14
C ASP A 329 -15.57 -14.78 -16.32
N GLN A 330 -15.40 -13.50 -16.58
CA GLN A 330 -14.09 -12.83 -16.63
C GLN A 330 -13.51 -12.52 -15.24
N GLY A 331 -14.20 -12.94 -14.17
CA GLY A 331 -13.73 -12.79 -12.80
C GLY A 331 -13.83 -11.38 -12.23
N TYR A 332 -12.84 -11.03 -11.40
CA TYR A 332 -12.82 -9.79 -10.61
C TYR A 332 -11.80 -8.77 -11.09
N GLY A 333 -11.17 -8.99 -12.24
CA GLY A 333 -10.06 -8.18 -12.75
C GLY A 333 -8.73 -8.52 -12.09
N GLN A 334 -8.54 -9.76 -11.70
CA GLN A 334 -7.28 -10.30 -11.18
C GLN A 334 -6.42 -10.85 -12.32
N TYR A 335 -5.12 -10.96 -12.06
CA TYR A 335 -4.22 -11.64 -12.99
C TYR A 335 -4.67 -13.08 -13.25
N GLY A 336 -4.68 -13.46 -14.53
CA GLY A 336 -5.17 -14.76 -14.99
C GLY A 336 -6.66 -14.79 -15.35
N ASP A 337 -7.45 -13.83 -14.90
CA ASP A 337 -8.86 -13.73 -15.27
C ASP A 337 -9.01 -13.41 -16.77
N GLY A 338 -9.90 -14.13 -17.49
CA GLY A 338 -10.28 -13.82 -18.86
C GLY A 338 -9.21 -14.05 -19.93
N GLY A 339 -8.14 -14.78 -19.64
CA GLY A 339 -7.13 -15.16 -20.64
C GLY A 339 -6.26 -14.01 -21.18
N TRP A 340 -6.20 -12.89 -20.49
CA TRP A 340 -5.52 -11.65 -20.92
C TRP A 340 -4.04 -11.82 -21.23
N LEU A 341 -3.33 -12.70 -20.52
CA LEU A 341 -1.94 -12.98 -20.82
C LEU A 341 -1.79 -13.61 -22.20
N ILE A 342 -2.63 -14.60 -22.51
CA ILE A 342 -2.61 -15.30 -23.81
C ILE A 342 -2.95 -14.31 -24.92
N PHE A 343 -4.02 -13.50 -24.72
CA PHE A 343 -4.40 -12.47 -25.69
C PHE A 343 -3.25 -11.49 -25.97
N THR A 344 -2.64 -10.92 -24.93
CA THR A 344 -1.57 -9.91 -25.11
C THR A 344 -0.31 -10.51 -25.73
N THR A 345 0.01 -11.77 -25.46
CA THR A 345 1.23 -12.43 -25.96
C THR A 345 1.03 -13.13 -27.31
N SER A 346 -0.18 -13.12 -27.89
CA SER A 346 -0.44 -13.71 -29.21
C SER A 346 -0.01 -12.83 -30.40
N PHE A 347 0.28 -11.55 -30.16
CA PHE A 347 0.70 -10.61 -31.18
C PHE A 347 2.23 -10.63 -31.36
N GLU A 348 2.70 -10.71 -32.60
CA GLU A 348 4.12 -10.56 -32.92
C GLU A 348 4.53 -9.09 -33.02
N ASP A 349 3.65 -8.23 -33.55
CA ASP A 349 3.85 -6.78 -33.64
C ASP A 349 3.30 -6.05 -32.39
N THR A 350 4.16 -5.29 -31.72
CA THR A 350 3.82 -4.53 -30.53
C THR A 350 2.84 -3.39 -30.82
N ALA A 351 2.89 -2.77 -32.00
CA ALA A 351 1.95 -1.70 -32.38
C ALA A 351 0.55 -2.26 -32.65
N GLU A 352 0.44 -3.44 -33.27
CA GLU A 352 -0.83 -4.15 -33.46
C GLU A 352 -1.42 -4.56 -32.12
N ARG A 353 -0.59 -5.15 -31.23
CA ARG A 353 -0.96 -5.52 -29.87
C ARG A 353 -1.55 -4.33 -29.10
N ASP A 354 -0.83 -3.19 -29.08
CA ASP A 354 -1.25 -2.02 -28.31
C ASP A 354 -2.53 -1.41 -28.86
N ARG A 355 -2.74 -1.46 -30.18
CA ARG A 355 -3.99 -1.06 -30.83
C ARG A 355 -5.15 -1.97 -30.42
N ALA A 356 -4.97 -3.28 -30.50
CA ALA A 356 -6.00 -4.25 -30.12
C ALA A 356 -6.40 -4.11 -28.64
N LEU A 357 -5.43 -3.90 -27.74
CA LEU A 357 -5.70 -3.64 -26.33
C LEU A 357 -6.46 -2.32 -26.11
N LEU A 358 -6.15 -1.27 -26.87
CA LEU A 358 -6.84 0.01 -26.77
C LEU A 358 -8.28 -0.10 -27.27
N ASP A 359 -8.52 -0.78 -28.39
CA ASP A 359 -9.86 -1.01 -28.93
C ASP A 359 -10.71 -1.78 -27.92
N GLU A 360 -10.16 -2.83 -27.31
CA GLU A 360 -10.83 -3.59 -26.26
C GLU A 360 -11.16 -2.73 -25.02
N ILE A 361 -10.26 -1.85 -24.59
CA ILE A 361 -10.53 -0.91 -23.48
C ILE A 361 -11.65 0.05 -23.84
N ILE A 362 -11.67 0.59 -25.06
CA ILE A 362 -12.72 1.52 -25.54
C ILE A 362 -14.08 0.82 -25.52
N ASP A 363 -14.17 -0.40 -26.02
CA ASP A 363 -15.42 -1.18 -26.05
C ASP A 363 -15.93 -1.46 -24.63
N ARG A 364 -15.04 -1.76 -23.69
CA ARG A 364 -15.39 -1.96 -22.28
C ARG A 364 -15.87 -0.69 -21.61
N VAL A 365 -15.18 0.43 -21.81
CA VAL A 365 -15.63 1.73 -21.31
C VAL A 365 -17.00 2.10 -21.88
N TYR A 366 -17.23 1.84 -23.18
CA TYR A 366 -18.53 2.05 -23.80
C TYR A 366 -19.61 1.14 -23.19
N TYR A 367 -19.31 -0.14 -22.91
CA TYR A 367 -20.22 -1.05 -22.22
C TYR A 367 -20.55 -0.56 -20.79
N LEU A 368 -19.54 -0.05 -20.07
CA LEU A 368 -19.64 0.42 -18.68
C LEU A 368 -20.30 1.81 -18.54
N ARG A 369 -20.68 2.49 -19.62
CA ARG A 369 -21.41 3.79 -19.55
C ARG A 369 -22.73 3.72 -18.78
N TYR A 370 -23.31 2.53 -18.63
CA TYR A 370 -24.51 2.33 -17.84
C TYR A 370 -24.19 2.16 -16.35
N PRO A 371 -24.83 2.97 -15.45
CA PRO A 371 -24.49 2.99 -14.02
C PRO A 371 -24.57 1.63 -13.33
N ASN A 372 -25.55 0.78 -13.67
CA ASN A 372 -25.70 -0.56 -13.09
C ASN A 372 -24.53 -1.48 -13.44
N ARG A 373 -24.01 -1.41 -14.67
CA ARG A 373 -22.85 -2.18 -15.12
C ARG A 373 -21.57 -1.71 -14.44
N LEU A 374 -21.39 -0.38 -14.37
CA LEU A 374 -20.25 0.22 -13.66
C LEU A 374 -20.27 -0.14 -12.17
N LEU A 375 -21.42 -0.05 -11.50
CA LEU A 375 -21.55 -0.41 -10.09
C LEU A 375 -21.29 -1.90 -9.85
N ASN A 376 -21.72 -2.78 -10.76
CA ASN A 376 -21.40 -4.22 -10.67
C ASN A 376 -19.89 -4.46 -10.76
N LEU A 377 -19.23 -3.87 -11.78
CA LEU A 377 -17.77 -3.94 -11.91
C LEU A 377 -17.08 -3.43 -10.64
N LEU A 378 -17.42 -2.23 -10.18
CA LEU A 378 -16.82 -1.63 -9.00
C LEU A 378 -17.06 -2.49 -7.74
N SER A 379 -18.22 -3.11 -7.58
CA SER A 379 -18.52 -4.00 -6.46
C SER A 379 -17.62 -5.24 -6.47
N ARG A 380 -17.45 -5.88 -7.64
CA ARG A 380 -16.58 -7.05 -7.78
C ARG A 380 -15.11 -6.70 -7.51
N LYS A 381 -14.62 -5.63 -8.12
CA LYS A 381 -13.23 -5.16 -7.91
C LYS A 381 -12.97 -4.74 -6.48
N ASN A 382 -13.91 -4.04 -5.86
CA ASN A 382 -13.83 -3.66 -4.45
C ASN A 382 -13.69 -4.90 -3.55
N LEU A 383 -14.48 -5.93 -3.83
CA LEU A 383 -14.42 -7.16 -3.06
C LEU A 383 -13.08 -7.88 -3.26
N SER A 384 -12.54 -7.90 -4.48
CA SER A 384 -11.21 -8.46 -4.77
C SER A 384 -10.10 -7.69 -4.02
N THR A 385 -10.20 -6.37 -3.97
CA THR A 385 -9.16 -5.50 -3.37
C THR A 385 -9.27 -5.41 -1.86
N PHE A 386 -10.49 -5.20 -1.34
CA PHE A 386 -10.74 -4.86 0.06
C PHE A 386 -11.52 -5.95 0.82
N GLY A 387 -11.90 -7.02 0.15
CA GLY A 387 -12.75 -8.07 0.71
C GLY A 387 -12.12 -8.86 1.84
N THR A 388 -10.83 -8.71 2.07
CA THR A 388 -10.09 -9.40 3.13
C THR A 388 -9.19 -8.47 3.91
N GLY A 389 -9.25 -8.53 5.21
CA GLY A 389 -8.33 -7.82 6.10
C GLY A 389 -6.98 -8.52 6.29
N THR A 390 -6.77 -9.66 5.64
CA THR A 390 -5.47 -10.35 5.57
C THR A 390 -4.63 -9.85 4.41
N PHE A 391 -5.23 -9.08 3.48
CA PHE A 391 -4.61 -8.57 2.27
C PHE A 391 -3.95 -9.66 1.42
N MET A 392 -4.49 -10.87 1.44
CA MET A 392 -3.95 -12.04 0.75
C MET A 392 -2.52 -12.44 1.16
N LEU A 393 -1.93 -11.82 2.19
CA LEU A 393 -0.60 -12.21 2.67
C LEU A 393 -0.56 -13.68 3.11
N ASN A 394 -1.65 -14.15 3.71
CA ASN A 394 -1.80 -15.54 4.08
C ASN A 394 -1.99 -16.48 2.88
N GLU A 395 -2.42 -16.00 1.73
CA GLU A 395 -2.60 -16.82 0.52
C GLU A 395 -1.26 -17.07 -0.19
N ILE A 396 -0.37 -16.10 -0.18
CA ILE A 396 0.97 -16.22 -0.75
C ILE A 396 1.81 -17.20 0.07
N ILE A 397 1.63 -17.18 1.39
CA ILE A 397 2.25 -18.11 2.34
C ILE A 397 1.62 -19.52 2.25
N GLN A 398 0.50 -19.72 1.53
CA GLN A 398 -0.37 -20.91 1.55
C GLN A 398 0.17 -22.19 0.93
N ALA A 399 1.21 -22.14 0.14
CA ALA A 399 1.59 -23.30 -0.68
C ALA A 399 1.93 -24.56 0.14
N ASP A 400 2.29 -24.39 1.41
CA ASP A 400 2.68 -25.49 2.28
C ASP A 400 1.58 -25.79 3.33
N LYS A 401 1.38 -27.07 3.66
CA LYS A 401 0.59 -27.44 4.84
C LYS A 401 1.33 -26.89 6.08
N PRO A 402 0.63 -26.22 7.01
CA PRO A 402 1.27 -25.77 8.23
C PRO A 402 1.70 -26.98 9.07
N ASP A 403 2.91 -26.90 9.66
CA ASP A 403 3.36 -27.87 10.63
C ASP A 403 2.34 -27.96 11.77
N ALA A 404 2.00 -29.18 12.18
CA ALA A 404 0.96 -29.43 13.19
C ALA A 404 1.29 -28.73 14.52
N ASP A 405 2.58 -28.65 14.87
CA ASP A 405 3.08 -28.11 16.14
C ASP A 405 3.28 -26.59 16.13
N ASN A 406 3.20 -25.94 14.94
CA ASN A 406 3.35 -24.50 14.84
C ASN A 406 2.01 -23.79 14.90
N ILE A 407 1.60 -23.38 16.09
CA ILE A 407 0.32 -22.72 16.33
C ILE A 407 0.15 -21.43 15.51
N VAL A 408 1.23 -20.68 15.26
CA VAL A 408 1.19 -19.41 14.49
C VAL A 408 0.84 -19.72 13.03
N LYS A 409 1.46 -20.74 12.43
CA LYS A 409 1.14 -21.20 11.09
C LYS A 409 -0.30 -21.70 10.99
N GLN A 410 -0.82 -22.37 12.06
CA GLN A 410 -2.22 -22.83 12.09
C GLN A 410 -3.26 -21.71 12.04
N PHE A 411 -2.92 -20.50 12.48
CA PHE A 411 -3.77 -19.31 12.35
C PHE A 411 -3.59 -18.62 11.00
N ILE A 412 -2.33 -18.39 10.58
CA ILE A 412 -2.03 -17.48 9.48
C ILE A 412 -2.05 -18.19 8.12
N PHE A 413 -1.57 -19.44 8.02
CA PHE A 413 -1.58 -20.15 6.75
C PHE A 413 -3.02 -20.48 6.32
N GLY A 414 -3.35 -20.29 5.05
CA GLY A 414 -4.71 -20.46 4.54
C GLY A 414 -5.31 -21.88 4.73
N ARG A 415 -4.45 -22.92 4.85
CA ARG A 415 -4.83 -24.30 5.16
C ARG A 415 -4.72 -24.63 6.65
N GLY A 416 -4.41 -23.67 7.51
CA GLY A 416 -4.33 -23.86 8.94
C GLY A 416 -5.68 -24.08 9.59
N ARG A 417 -5.69 -24.82 10.71
CA ARG A 417 -6.91 -25.19 11.46
C ARG A 417 -7.75 -23.96 11.85
N PHE A 418 -7.11 -22.84 12.20
CA PHE A 418 -7.77 -21.62 12.68
C PHE A 418 -7.82 -20.49 11.65
N SER A 419 -7.40 -20.76 10.41
CA SER A 419 -7.28 -19.75 9.35
C SER A 419 -8.60 -19.04 9.05
N ARG A 420 -9.74 -19.77 9.07
CA ARG A 420 -11.06 -19.15 8.86
C ARG A 420 -11.42 -18.13 9.94
N ALA A 421 -11.15 -18.45 11.21
CA ALA A 421 -11.40 -17.52 12.33
C ALA A 421 -10.49 -16.30 12.22
N TYR A 422 -9.20 -16.50 11.97
CA TYR A 422 -8.24 -15.44 11.74
C TYR A 422 -8.68 -14.52 10.59
N TYR A 423 -9.11 -15.11 9.48
CA TYR A 423 -9.61 -14.40 8.31
C TYR A 423 -10.80 -13.49 8.65
N GLN A 424 -11.81 -14.02 9.34
CA GLN A 424 -12.98 -13.25 9.73
C GLN A 424 -12.66 -12.13 10.71
N VAL A 425 -11.82 -12.40 11.72
CA VAL A 425 -11.40 -11.39 12.71
C VAL A 425 -10.60 -10.28 12.04
N SER A 426 -9.61 -10.63 11.20
CA SER A 426 -8.79 -9.65 10.50
C SER A 426 -9.63 -8.77 9.56
N THR A 427 -10.60 -9.37 8.84
CA THR A 427 -11.50 -8.62 7.95
C THR A 427 -12.43 -7.70 8.72
N ALA A 428 -12.97 -8.15 9.87
CA ALA A 428 -13.81 -7.31 10.71
C ALA A 428 -13.04 -6.12 11.32
N LEU A 429 -11.80 -6.33 11.75
CA LEU A 429 -10.92 -5.26 12.23
C LEU A 429 -10.64 -4.24 11.12
N PHE A 430 -10.33 -4.72 9.91
CA PHE A 430 -10.09 -3.84 8.77
C PHE A 430 -11.33 -3.04 8.37
N ALA A 431 -12.51 -3.66 8.34
CA ALA A 431 -13.77 -2.95 8.08
C ALA A 431 -14.04 -1.87 9.13
N ALA A 432 -13.79 -2.18 10.42
CA ALA A 432 -13.89 -1.20 11.50
C ALA A 432 -12.92 -0.01 11.32
N GLN A 433 -11.69 -0.29 10.92
CA GLN A 433 -10.67 0.75 10.64
C GLN A 433 -11.09 1.65 9.46
N MET A 434 -11.67 1.09 8.40
CA MET A 434 -12.22 1.87 7.28
C MET A 434 -13.36 2.79 7.74
N ILE A 435 -14.29 2.27 8.53
CA ILE A 435 -15.42 3.05 9.08
C ILE A 435 -14.91 4.21 9.94
N ILE A 436 -13.92 3.98 10.79
CA ILE A 436 -13.30 5.03 11.62
C ILE A 436 -12.61 6.08 10.76
N ALA A 437 -11.90 5.69 9.71
CA ALA A 437 -11.26 6.62 8.78
C ALA A 437 -12.29 7.48 8.02
N VAL A 438 -13.42 6.90 7.63
CA VAL A 438 -14.55 7.65 7.03
C VAL A 438 -15.12 8.67 8.02
N PHE A 439 -15.35 8.30 9.28
CA PHE A 439 -15.81 9.25 10.29
C PHE A 439 -14.82 10.37 10.54
N ALA A 440 -13.51 10.08 10.57
CA ALA A 440 -12.47 11.09 10.72
C ALA A 440 -12.46 12.06 9.52
N CYS A 441 -12.58 11.55 8.30
CA CYS A 441 -12.66 12.37 7.10
C CYS A 441 -13.92 13.25 7.10
N ALA A 442 -15.09 12.70 7.38
CA ALA A 442 -16.34 13.42 7.46
C ALA A 442 -16.29 14.56 8.48
N GLN A 443 -15.67 14.29 9.63
CA GLN A 443 -15.45 15.30 10.66
C GLN A 443 -14.49 16.41 10.20
N ALA A 444 -13.39 16.04 9.55
CA ALA A 444 -12.42 17.01 9.00
C ALA A 444 -13.08 17.91 7.94
N VAL A 445 -13.86 17.36 7.01
CA VAL A 445 -14.61 18.11 5.99
C VAL A 445 -15.62 19.05 6.64
N ARG A 446 -16.42 18.57 7.59
CA ARG A 446 -17.41 19.38 8.32
C ARG A 446 -16.77 20.54 9.08
N ARG A 447 -15.59 20.34 9.67
CA ARG A 447 -14.82 21.37 10.38
C ARG A 447 -13.96 22.23 9.44
N LYS A 448 -13.98 21.96 8.14
CA LYS A 448 -13.13 22.61 7.14
C LYS A 448 -11.64 22.53 7.48
N ASN A 449 -11.22 21.42 8.11
CA ASN A 449 -9.83 21.14 8.48
C ASN A 449 -9.14 20.37 7.35
N VAL A 450 -8.18 21.00 6.69
CA VAL A 450 -7.43 20.42 5.56
C VAL A 450 -6.05 19.88 5.97
N THR A 451 -5.70 19.88 7.25
CA THR A 451 -4.35 19.55 7.73
C THR A 451 -3.91 18.14 7.32
N ALA A 452 -4.86 17.20 7.28
CA ALA A 452 -4.65 15.81 6.88
C ALA A 452 -5.02 15.54 5.42
N ALA A 453 -5.18 16.56 4.57
CA ALA A 453 -5.55 16.41 3.17
C ALA A 453 -4.68 15.40 2.39
N PRO A 454 -3.34 15.37 2.56
CA PRO A 454 -2.52 14.37 1.85
C PRO A 454 -2.94 12.93 2.11
N LEU A 455 -3.37 12.60 3.34
CA LEU A 455 -3.82 11.24 3.69
C LEU A 455 -5.10 10.87 2.95
N TYR A 456 -6.11 11.73 3.02
CA TYR A 456 -7.41 11.47 2.42
C TYR A 456 -7.36 11.44 0.90
N ILE A 457 -6.59 12.36 0.28
CA ILE A 457 -6.42 12.41 -1.18
C ILE A 457 -5.63 11.19 -1.68
N ALA A 458 -4.61 10.75 -0.95
CA ALA A 458 -3.88 9.53 -1.30
C ALA A 458 -4.78 8.29 -1.27
N LEU A 459 -5.68 8.19 -0.28
CA LEU A 459 -6.66 7.11 -0.18
C LEU A 459 -7.68 7.15 -1.32
N VAL A 460 -8.13 8.34 -1.75
CA VAL A 460 -8.95 8.48 -2.97
C VAL A 460 -8.16 8.05 -4.19
N GLY A 461 -6.91 8.50 -4.31
CA GLY A 461 -6.04 8.17 -5.45
C GLY A 461 -5.83 6.66 -5.62
N VAL A 462 -5.56 5.93 -4.53
CA VAL A 462 -5.39 4.48 -4.61
C VAL A 462 -6.70 3.76 -4.90
N PHE A 463 -7.83 4.23 -4.38
CA PHE A 463 -9.15 3.70 -4.72
C PHE A 463 -9.43 3.83 -6.21
N LEU A 464 -9.21 5.01 -6.78
CA LEU A 464 -9.41 5.26 -8.22
C LEU A 464 -8.43 4.43 -9.07
N PHE A 465 -7.17 4.37 -8.69
CA PHE A 465 -6.17 3.55 -9.37
C PHE A 465 -6.60 2.08 -9.42
N LEU A 466 -6.95 1.47 -8.29
CA LEU A 466 -7.37 0.08 -8.20
C LEU A 466 -8.77 -0.17 -8.81
N SER A 467 -9.56 0.88 -9.07
CA SER A 467 -10.82 0.77 -9.81
C SER A 467 -10.61 0.55 -11.31
N ILE A 468 -9.46 0.95 -11.85
CA ILE A 468 -9.14 0.85 -13.28
C ILE A 468 -8.12 -0.28 -13.52
N TRP A 469 -7.09 -0.36 -12.67
CA TRP A 469 -5.98 -1.28 -12.80
C TRP A 469 -6.38 -2.71 -12.40
N GLU A 470 -5.54 -3.70 -12.73
CA GLU A 470 -5.62 -5.05 -12.13
C GLU A 470 -5.82 -4.98 -10.61
N THR A 471 -6.58 -5.92 -10.04
CA THR A 471 -6.88 -5.92 -8.60
C THR A 471 -6.40 -7.20 -7.90
N ARG A 472 -5.85 -6.99 -6.70
CA ARG A 472 -5.57 -8.03 -5.70
C ARG A 472 -5.60 -7.40 -4.32
N GLY A 473 -5.96 -8.14 -3.28
CA GLY A 473 -6.00 -7.63 -1.90
C GLY A 473 -4.65 -7.06 -1.44
N ARG A 474 -3.54 -7.69 -1.83
CA ARG A 474 -2.17 -7.25 -1.53
C ARG A 474 -1.85 -5.84 -2.05
N TYR A 475 -2.49 -5.39 -3.13
CA TYR A 475 -2.17 -4.09 -3.73
C TYR A 475 -2.59 -2.90 -2.88
N PHE A 476 -3.57 -3.06 -2.01
CA PHE A 476 -3.95 -2.04 -1.05
C PHE A 476 -3.07 -2.05 0.20
N PHE A 477 -2.35 -3.15 0.49
CA PHE A 477 -1.59 -3.30 1.73
C PHE A 477 -0.59 -2.16 1.98
N GLN A 478 0.06 -1.68 0.92
CA GLN A 478 0.96 -0.52 0.97
C GLN A 478 0.29 0.74 1.56
N TYR A 479 -1.03 0.87 1.48
CA TYR A 479 -1.81 2.02 1.92
C TYR A 479 -2.53 1.83 3.25
N VAL A 480 -2.50 0.63 3.82
CA VAL A 480 -3.09 0.34 5.15
C VAL A 480 -2.55 1.30 6.21
N PRO A 481 -1.25 1.55 6.34
CA PRO A 481 -0.73 2.51 7.31
C PRO A 481 -1.29 3.93 7.14
N LEU A 482 -1.50 4.41 5.90
CA LEU A 482 -2.12 5.71 5.67
C LEU A 482 -3.61 5.74 6.07
N LEU A 483 -4.34 4.65 5.84
CA LEU A 483 -5.72 4.51 6.31
C LEU A 483 -5.81 4.62 7.84
N LEU A 484 -4.91 3.95 8.55
CA LEU A 484 -4.84 4.00 10.02
C LEU A 484 -4.46 5.40 10.52
N CYS A 485 -3.53 6.09 9.83
CA CYS A 485 -3.20 7.50 10.09
C CYS A 485 -4.41 8.41 9.86
N ALA A 486 -5.18 8.19 8.80
CA ALA A 486 -6.40 8.94 8.50
C ALA A 486 -7.46 8.74 9.59
N GLY A 487 -7.68 7.51 10.05
CA GLY A 487 -8.58 7.18 11.16
C GLY A 487 -8.16 7.83 12.48
N ALA A 488 -6.87 7.96 12.74
CA ALA A 488 -6.32 8.59 13.94
C ALA A 488 -6.63 10.08 14.06
N MET A 489 -7.01 10.73 12.96
CA MET A 489 -7.43 12.14 12.93
C MET A 489 -8.83 12.38 13.48
N LEU A 490 -9.55 11.33 13.92
CA LEU A 490 -10.87 11.45 14.55
C LEU A 490 -10.75 12.20 15.88
N GLU A 491 -11.45 13.31 16.02
CA GLU A 491 -11.46 14.14 17.23
C GLU A 491 -12.79 14.00 17.98
N ARG A 492 -12.78 14.28 19.27
CA ARG A 492 -14.03 14.44 20.02
C ARG A 492 -14.81 15.65 19.51
N PRO A 493 -16.15 15.56 19.47
CA PRO A 493 -16.96 16.77 19.37
C PRO A 493 -16.61 17.67 20.56
N ALA A 494 -16.35 18.96 20.26
CA ALA A 494 -16.14 19.93 21.34
C ALA A 494 -17.35 19.86 22.29
N LYS A 495 -17.10 19.75 23.61
CA LYS A 495 -18.17 19.93 24.58
C LYS A 495 -18.78 21.30 24.27
N LYS A 496 -20.08 21.33 23.95
CA LYS A 496 -20.81 22.59 23.96
C LYS A 496 -20.55 23.18 25.36
N GLN A 497 -19.84 24.29 25.44
CA GLN A 497 -19.87 25.09 26.67
C GLN A 497 -21.36 25.37 26.91
N LYS A 498 -21.87 24.85 28.01
CA LYS A 498 -23.19 25.26 28.46
C LYS A 498 -23.12 26.78 28.65
N PRO A 499 -24.11 27.51 28.11
CA PRO A 499 -24.18 28.96 28.27
C PRO A 499 -24.19 29.33 29.75
#